data_8919c2d8f621db053de27561c5c229ce
#
_entry.id   8919c2d8f621db053de27561c5c229ce
#
_cell.length_a   1.000
_cell.length_b   1.000
_cell.length_c   1.000
_cell.angle_alpha   90.00
_cell.angle_beta   90.00
_cell.angle_gamma   90.00
#
_symmetry.space_group_name_H-M   'P 1'
#
loop_
_entity.id
_entity.type
_entity.pdbx_description
1 polymer ?
#
loop_
_entity_poly.entity_id
_entity_poly.type
_entity_poly.pdbx_seq_one_letter_code
_entity_poly.pdbx_strand_id
1 'polypeptide(L)'
;MIQTLFGSLDEEKKPNFIERMKEAVSRTRENLAERIDDVVSIGKEIDRSTLDDLEATLIGADLGTTTTRDVLEKLRDKADRKQIRDVNELKRLLKEELLAILMATDSRPVTKVDGAPEVIMVVGVNGAGKTTTIGKLAQVFRSQGKTVLLCAADTFRAAAIEQLEIWGQRTGTEVIKTKAGGDPSAVLFDALQSATARHTDYVIIDTAGRLHTKQNLMMELEKMKRTAQRIVPGAPHETLLVMDATTGQNGLQQARQFTQSAGVTGIVLTKLDGTAKGGVVVAISRELGLPVRFVGVGEKTSDLLPFDPRDFVESLFA
;
A
#
# COMPACT_ATOMS: atom_id res chain seq x y z
N MET A 1 16.85 41.89 3.77
CA MET A 1 16.33 41.67 2.40
C MET A 1 17.54 41.66 1.48
N ILE A 2 18.01 40.46 1.11
CA ILE A 2 19.12 40.28 0.16
C ILE A 2 18.46 39.95 -1.17
N GLN A 3 18.37 40.92 -2.07
CA GLN A 3 18.02 40.71 -3.47
C GLN A 3 19.23 40.05 -4.15
N THR A 4 19.11 38.78 -4.53
CA THR A 4 20.08 38.15 -5.42
C THR A 4 19.78 38.52 -6.86
N LEU A 5 20.82 38.69 -7.69
CA LEU A 5 20.74 39.04 -9.12
C LEU A 5 20.02 37.99 -10.02
N PHE A 6 19.43 36.94 -9.44
CA PHE A 6 18.76 35.86 -10.12
C PHE A 6 17.32 35.66 -9.61
N GLY A 7 16.52 36.70 -9.50
CA GLY A 7 15.09 36.56 -9.18
C GLY A 7 14.82 35.93 -7.81
N SER A 8 13.67 36.16 -7.23
CA SER A 8 13.18 35.46 -6.08
C SER A 8 13.09 33.96 -6.45
N LEU A 9 13.83 33.11 -5.74
CA LEU A 9 13.51 31.70 -5.68
C LEU A 9 12.14 31.64 -4.98
N ASP A 10 11.09 31.53 -5.78
CA ASP A 10 9.80 31.11 -5.27
C ASP A 10 10.05 29.76 -4.55
N GLU A 11 9.81 29.73 -3.25
CA GLU A 11 9.71 28.47 -2.53
C GLU A 11 8.62 27.68 -3.25
N GLU A 12 9.02 26.69 -4.05
CA GLU A 12 8.10 25.71 -4.62
C GLU A 12 7.32 25.15 -3.43
N LYS A 13 6.06 25.57 -3.30
CA LYS A 13 5.13 25.00 -2.32
C LYS A 13 5.14 23.50 -2.59
N LYS A 14 5.69 22.72 -1.64
CA LYS A 14 5.64 21.27 -1.75
C LYS A 14 4.18 20.89 -1.95
N PRO A 15 3.84 20.17 -3.01
CA PRO A 15 2.46 19.83 -3.31
C PRO A 15 1.83 19.16 -2.08
N ASN A 16 0.60 19.58 -1.75
CA ASN A 16 -0.15 19.04 -0.65
C ASN A 16 -0.36 17.52 -0.86
N PHE A 17 -0.56 16.76 0.19
CA PHE A 17 -0.82 15.31 0.16
C PHE A 17 -1.88 14.94 -0.89
N ILE A 18 -3.00 15.66 -0.92
CA ILE A 18 -4.10 15.46 -1.88
C ILE A 18 -3.64 15.71 -3.32
N GLU A 19 -2.83 16.74 -3.57
CA GLU A 19 -2.29 17.03 -4.90
C GLU A 19 -1.40 15.90 -5.40
N ARG A 20 -0.56 15.35 -4.54
CA ARG A 20 0.30 14.20 -4.87
C ARG A 20 -0.51 12.93 -5.12
N MET A 21 -1.60 12.72 -4.38
CA MET A 21 -2.51 11.60 -4.62
C MET A 21 -3.23 11.78 -5.96
N LYS A 22 -3.74 12.97 -6.27
CA LYS A 22 -4.37 13.30 -7.56
C LYS A 22 -3.41 13.09 -8.73
N GLU A 23 -2.15 13.48 -8.60
CA GLU A 23 -1.13 13.26 -9.62
C GLU A 23 -0.87 11.75 -9.81
N ALA A 24 -0.74 10.99 -8.72
CA ALA A 24 -0.49 9.55 -8.75
C ALA A 24 -1.61 8.76 -9.42
N VAL A 25 -2.88 9.16 -9.25
CA VAL A 25 -4.02 8.48 -9.87
C VAL A 25 -4.53 9.16 -11.14
N SER A 26 -3.82 10.17 -11.69
CA SER A 26 -4.27 10.95 -12.85
C SER A 26 -4.63 10.07 -14.04
N ARG A 27 -3.79 9.09 -14.39
CA ARG A 27 -4.03 8.14 -15.49
C ARG A 27 -5.27 7.27 -15.24
N THR A 28 -5.51 6.86 -14.01
CA THR A 28 -6.71 6.09 -13.64
C THR A 28 -7.95 6.96 -13.73
N ARG A 29 -7.84 8.20 -13.24
CA ARG A 29 -8.92 9.19 -13.28
C ARG A 29 -9.32 9.52 -14.71
N GLU A 30 -8.37 9.86 -15.58
CA GLU A 30 -8.63 10.18 -16.98
C GLU A 30 -9.39 9.03 -17.67
N ASN A 31 -8.92 7.80 -17.52
CA ASN A 31 -9.60 6.63 -18.09
C ASN A 31 -10.99 6.38 -17.49
N LEU A 32 -11.17 6.60 -16.19
CA LEU A 32 -12.44 6.34 -15.51
C LEU A 32 -13.45 7.47 -15.77
N ALA A 33 -13.03 8.74 -15.63
CA ALA A 33 -13.89 9.90 -15.78
C ALA A 33 -14.38 10.05 -17.24
N GLU A 34 -13.46 10.00 -18.22
CA GLU A 34 -13.82 10.10 -19.64
C GLU A 34 -14.81 9.01 -20.04
N ARG A 35 -14.57 7.76 -19.64
CA ARG A 35 -15.48 6.66 -19.99
C ARG A 35 -16.83 6.72 -19.27
N ILE A 36 -16.88 7.23 -18.03
CA ILE A 36 -18.18 7.45 -17.35
C ILE A 36 -18.96 8.55 -18.06
N ASP A 37 -18.29 9.63 -18.47
CA ASP A 37 -18.94 10.73 -19.19
C ASP A 37 -19.39 10.29 -20.61
N ASP A 38 -18.64 9.43 -21.29
CA ASP A 38 -19.00 8.84 -22.59
C ASP A 38 -20.22 7.91 -22.49
N VAL A 39 -20.26 7.06 -21.45
CA VAL A 39 -21.35 6.10 -21.19
C VAL A 39 -22.66 6.82 -20.90
N VAL A 40 -22.59 7.96 -20.19
CA VAL A 40 -23.76 8.75 -19.85
C VAL A 40 -23.87 9.95 -20.78
N SER A 41 -24.24 9.72 -22.03
CA SER A 41 -24.52 10.79 -22.99
C SER A 41 -25.52 11.80 -22.42
N ILE A 42 -25.24 13.09 -22.63
CA ILE A 42 -26.04 14.21 -22.11
C ILE A 42 -27.54 14.00 -22.44
N GLY A 43 -28.37 13.87 -21.42
CA GLY A 43 -29.81 13.81 -21.53
C GLY A 43 -30.45 12.41 -21.66
N LYS A 44 -29.67 11.32 -21.56
CA LYS A 44 -30.24 9.97 -21.43
C LYS A 44 -30.59 9.65 -19.97
N GLU A 45 -31.77 9.02 -19.78
CA GLU A 45 -32.04 8.35 -18.50
C GLU A 45 -31.00 7.28 -18.23
N ILE A 46 -30.52 7.19 -16.98
CA ILE A 46 -29.59 6.15 -16.56
C ILE A 46 -30.39 4.86 -16.40
N ASP A 47 -30.37 4.06 -17.46
CA ASP A 47 -31.04 2.77 -17.54
C ASP A 47 -30.06 1.60 -17.33
N ARG A 48 -30.57 0.37 -17.45
CA ARG A 48 -29.77 -0.84 -17.32
C ARG A 48 -28.65 -0.92 -18.35
N SER A 49 -28.87 -0.45 -19.59
CA SER A 49 -27.84 -0.50 -20.63
C SER A 49 -26.68 0.42 -20.30
N THR A 50 -26.94 1.59 -19.75
CA THR A 50 -25.93 2.53 -19.24
C THR A 50 -25.09 1.90 -18.12
N LEU A 51 -25.70 1.12 -17.23
CA LEU A 51 -24.99 0.43 -16.14
C LEU A 51 -24.18 -0.77 -16.64
N ASP A 52 -24.58 -1.41 -17.74
CA ASP A 52 -23.81 -2.49 -18.37
C ASP A 52 -22.56 -1.94 -19.07
N ASP A 53 -22.65 -0.75 -19.69
CA ASP A 53 -21.47 -0.05 -20.24
C ASP A 53 -20.53 0.42 -19.12
N LEU A 54 -21.06 0.84 -17.96
CA LEU A 54 -20.28 1.17 -16.77
C LEU A 54 -19.54 -0.05 -16.23
N GLU A 55 -20.08 -1.26 -16.34
CA GLU A 55 -19.43 -2.51 -15.95
C GLU A 55 -18.09 -2.70 -16.66
N ALA A 56 -18.07 -2.54 -17.98
CA ALA A 56 -16.85 -2.64 -18.76
C ALA A 56 -15.80 -1.59 -18.36
N THR A 57 -16.26 -0.38 -18.05
CA THR A 57 -15.40 0.72 -17.57
C THR A 57 -14.74 0.40 -16.23
N LEU A 58 -15.50 -0.07 -15.24
CA LEU A 58 -15.00 -0.42 -13.92
C LEU A 58 -14.04 -1.61 -13.94
N ILE A 59 -14.35 -2.63 -14.76
CA ILE A 59 -13.45 -3.77 -14.99
C ILE A 59 -12.15 -3.29 -15.66
N GLY A 60 -12.24 -2.40 -16.66
CA GLY A 60 -11.09 -1.81 -17.35
C GLY A 60 -10.17 -1.00 -16.43
N ALA A 61 -10.72 -0.40 -15.37
CA ALA A 61 -9.97 0.27 -14.31
C ALA A 61 -9.38 -0.68 -13.24
N ASP A 62 -9.48 -2.01 -13.44
CA ASP A 62 -9.03 -3.07 -12.54
C ASP A 62 -9.74 -3.12 -11.17
N LEU A 63 -11.01 -2.68 -11.07
CA LEU A 63 -11.80 -2.90 -9.86
C LEU A 63 -12.07 -4.39 -9.57
N GLY A 64 -11.87 -5.24 -10.57
CA GLY A 64 -12.15 -6.67 -10.49
C GLY A 64 -13.65 -6.99 -10.64
N THR A 65 -13.94 -8.18 -11.18
CA THR A 65 -15.30 -8.59 -11.53
C THR A 65 -16.24 -8.69 -10.32
N THR A 66 -15.76 -9.20 -9.21
CA THR A 66 -16.55 -9.33 -7.97
C THR A 66 -16.95 -7.97 -7.42
N THR A 67 -15.97 -7.06 -7.26
CA THR A 67 -16.22 -5.71 -6.75
C THR A 67 -17.13 -4.92 -7.67
N THR A 68 -16.89 -4.98 -8.98
CA THR A 68 -17.71 -4.30 -10.00
C THR A 68 -19.15 -4.78 -9.93
N ARG A 69 -19.39 -6.09 -9.86
CA ARG A 69 -20.73 -6.65 -9.75
C ARG A 69 -21.45 -6.17 -8.48
N ASP A 70 -20.79 -6.23 -7.32
CA ASP A 70 -21.38 -5.81 -6.04
C ASP A 70 -21.77 -4.33 -6.06
N VAL A 71 -20.94 -3.46 -6.65
CA VAL A 71 -21.20 -2.03 -6.81
C VAL A 71 -22.38 -1.81 -7.76
N LEU A 72 -22.37 -2.47 -8.93
CA LEU A 72 -23.42 -2.30 -9.94
C LEU A 72 -24.78 -2.84 -9.49
N GLU A 73 -24.83 -3.93 -8.73
CA GLU A 73 -26.08 -4.44 -8.17
C GLU A 73 -26.78 -3.39 -7.32
N LYS A 74 -26.03 -2.70 -6.45
CA LYS A 74 -26.57 -1.60 -5.64
C LYS A 74 -26.99 -0.39 -6.46
N LEU A 75 -26.25 -0.06 -7.54
CA LEU A 75 -26.59 1.03 -8.44
C LEU A 75 -27.85 0.69 -9.26
N ARG A 76 -27.98 -0.56 -9.74
CA ARG A 76 -29.17 -1.04 -10.46
C ARG A 76 -30.41 -0.96 -9.58
N ASP A 77 -30.35 -1.35 -8.32
CA ASP A 77 -31.46 -1.21 -7.37
C ASP A 77 -31.90 0.25 -7.18
N LYS A 78 -30.93 1.18 -7.14
CA LYS A 78 -31.21 2.62 -7.03
C LYS A 78 -31.77 3.18 -8.34
N ALA A 79 -31.29 2.73 -9.50
CA ALA A 79 -31.80 3.13 -10.82
C ALA A 79 -33.24 2.65 -11.03
N ASP A 80 -33.56 1.40 -10.71
CA ASP A 80 -34.91 0.83 -10.81
C ASP A 80 -35.92 1.62 -9.93
N ARG A 81 -35.48 2.22 -8.83
CA ARG A 81 -36.30 3.11 -7.98
C ARG A 81 -36.28 4.55 -8.44
N LYS A 82 -35.75 4.86 -9.62
CA LYS A 82 -35.58 6.20 -10.19
C LYS A 82 -34.89 7.20 -9.25
N GLN A 83 -33.92 6.71 -8.50
CA GLN A 83 -33.12 7.51 -7.56
C GLN A 83 -31.85 8.07 -8.21
N ILE A 84 -31.50 7.68 -9.43
CA ILE A 84 -30.36 8.20 -10.19
C ILE A 84 -30.94 9.04 -11.36
N ARG A 85 -30.78 10.35 -11.24
CA ARG A 85 -31.39 11.31 -12.20
C ARG A 85 -30.44 11.81 -13.26
N ASP A 86 -29.13 11.87 -12.90
CA ASP A 86 -28.09 12.40 -13.76
C ASP A 86 -26.72 11.78 -13.45
N VAL A 87 -25.72 12.14 -14.27
CA VAL A 87 -24.32 11.69 -14.16
C VAL A 87 -23.69 12.04 -12.81
N ASN A 88 -24.01 13.22 -12.27
CA ASN A 88 -23.42 13.68 -11.02
C ASN A 88 -23.92 12.83 -9.86
N GLU A 89 -25.17 12.44 -9.88
CA GLU A 89 -25.75 11.55 -8.88
C GLU A 89 -25.19 10.13 -9.00
N LEU A 90 -24.99 9.62 -10.22
CA LEU A 90 -24.31 8.36 -10.47
C LEU A 90 -22.87 8.37 -9.93
N LYS A 91 -22.09 9.41 -10.27
CA LYS A 91 -20.71 9.58 -9.75
C LYS A 91 -20.70 9.68 -8.23
N ARG A 92 -21.63 10.39 -7.61
CA ARG A 92 -21.75 10.49 -6.15
C ARG A 92 -22.00 9.13 -5.50
N LEU A 93 -22.96 8.38 -6.03
CA LEU A 93 -23.29 7.05 -5.52
C LEU A 93 -22.14 6.05 -5.71
N LEU A 94 -21.44 6.11 -6.84
CA LEU A 94 -20.26 5.30 -7.10
C LEU A 94 -19.15 5.62 -6.09
N LYS A 95 -18.88 6.90 -5.83
CA LYS A 95 -17.93 7.32 -4.78
C LYS A 95 -18.31 6.77 -3.41
N GLU A 96 -19.57 6.84 -3.03
CA GLU A 96 -20.09 6.34 -1.75
C GLU A 96 -19.86 4.83 -1.60
N GLU A 97 -20.15 4.05 -2.66
CA GLU A 97 -19.96 2.60 -2.64
C GLU A 97 -18.46 2.21 -2.58
N LEU A 98 -17.60 2.88 -3.36
CA LEU A 98 -16.15 2.64 -3.31
C LEU A 98 -15.57 2.99 -1.94
N LEU A 99 -15.99 4.13 -1.37
CA LEU A 99 -15.57 4.56 -0.05
C LEU A 99 -16.04 3.56 1.03
N ALA A 100 -17.28 3.08 0.96
CA ALA A 100 -17.80 2.10 1.88
C ALA A 100 -16.99 0.80 1.87
N ILE A 101 -16.56 0.33 0.69
CA ILE A 101 -15.69 -0.84 0.55
C ILE A 101 -14.34 -0.61 1.22
N LEU A 102 -13.70 0.51 0.96
CA LEU A 102 -12.38 0.83 1.51
C LEU A 102 -12.41 1.03 3.03
N MET A 103 -13.51 1.56 3.58
CA MET A 103 -13.68 1.77 5.02
C MET A 103 -14.14 0.52 5.77
N ALA A 104 -14.68 -0.48 5.07
CA ALA A 104 -15.12 -1.74 5.69
C ALA A 104 -13.96 -2.67 6.10
N THR A 105 -12.72 -2.32 5.77
CA THR A 105 -11.55 -3.13 6.12
C THR A 105 -11.24 -3.05 7.61
N ASP A 106 -10.98 -4.21 8.20
CA ASP A 106 -10.69 -4.35 9.63
C ASP A 106 -9.31 -3.73 9.96
N SER A 107 -9.32 -2.54 10.52
CA SER A 107 -8.11 -1.92 11.06
C SER A 107 -7.94 -2.33 12.53
N ARG A 108 -7.31 -3.49 12.75
CA ARG A 108 -6.99 -3.94 14.11
C ARG A 108 -6.03 -2.94 14.75
N PRO A 109 -6.33 -2.47 15.96
CA PRO A 109 -5.38 -1.62 16.68
C PRO A 109 -4.11 -2.43 16.97
N VAL A 110 -2.96 -1.83 16.69
CA VAL A 110 -1.66 -2.40 17.10
C VAL A 110 -1.57 -2.35 18.62
N THR A 111 -1.44 -3.50 19.25
CA THR A 111 -1.25 -3.56 20.70
C THR A 111 0.21 -3.23 21.02
N LYS A 112 0.45 -2.00 21.47
CA LYS A 112 1.79 -1.58 21.90
C LYS A 112 2.05 -2.07 23.32
N VAL A 113 3.27 -2.56 23.56
CA VAL A 113 3.80 -2.85 24.87
C VAL A 113 4.75 -1.71 25.25
N ASP A 114 4.49 -1.04 26.35
CA ASP A 114 5.33 0.06 26.80
C ASP A 114 6.81 -0.39 27.00
N GLY A 115 7.72 0.38 26.45
CA GLY A 115 9.16 0.11 26.52
C GLY A 115 9.70 -0.92 25.53
N ALA A 116 8.84 -1.56 24.71
CA ALA A 116 9.26 -2.46 23.65
C ALA A 116 9.14 -1.80 22.27
N PRO A 117 10.00 -2.18 21.28
CA PRO A 117 9.90 -1.68 19.92
C PRO A 117 8.63 -2.16 19.23
N GLU A 118 8.04 -1.32 18.39
CA GLU A 118 7.04 -1.77 17.42
C GLU A 118 7.73 -2.49 16.27
N VAL A 119 7.33 -3.75 16.02
CA VAL A 119 7.98 -4.62 15.04
C VAL A 119 7.11 -4.74 13.81
N ILE A 120 7.65 -4.30 12.66
CA ILE A 120 6.98 -4.32 11.36
C ILE A 120 7.70 -5.33 10.46
N MET A 121 7.01 -6.38 10.05
CA MET A 121 7.53 -7.35 9.08
C MET A 121 7.03 -6.99 7.68
N VAL A 122 7.95 -6.83 6.72
CA VAL A 122 7.59 -6.48 5.34
C VAL A 122 7.74 -7.72 4.46
N VAL A 123 6.63 -8.16 3.85
CA VAL A 123 6.54 -9.36 3.02
C VAL A 123 6.06 -9.01 1.61
N GLY A 124 6.23 -9.94 0.66
CA GLY A 124 5.78 -9.75 -0.73
C GLY A 124 6.75 -10.38 -1.72
N VAL A 125 6.35 -10.45 -3.00
CA VAL A 125 7.18 -11.05 -4.05
C VAL A 125 8.42 -10.22 -4.37
N ASN A 126 9.41 -10.86 -5.02
CA ASN A 126 10.57 -10.12 -5.51
C ASN A 126 10.15 -9.10 -6.58
N GLY A 127 10.73 -7.90 -6.55
CA GLY A 127 10.41 -6.81 -7.48
C GLY A 127 9.18 -5.97 -7.09
N ALA A 128 8.42 -6.36 -6.06
CA ALA A 128 7.28 -5.57 -5.58
C ALA A 128 7.68 -4.24 -4.90
N GLY A 129 8.96 -4.02 -4.61
CA GLY A 129 9.44 -2.79 -3.98
C GLY A 129 9.60 -2.87 -2.45
N LYS A 130 9.75 -4.06 -1.87
CA LYS A 130 9.90 -4.24 -0.40
C LYS A 130 11.01 -3.38 0.20
N THR A 131 12.25 -3.58 -0.24
CA THR A 131 13.43 -2.88 0.31
C THR A 131 13.31 -1.36 0.15
N THR A 132 12.77 -0.90 -0.99
CA THR A 132 12.47 0.53 -1.23
C THR A 132 11.39 1.04 -0.26
N THR A 133 10.33 0.28 -0.06
CA THR A 133 9.26 0.62 0.90
C THR A 133 9.80 0.73 2.31
N ILE A 134 10.67 -0.20 2.73
CA ILE A 134 11.31 -0.20 4.06
C ILE A 134 12.12 1.08 4.25
N GLY A 135 12.94 1.45 3.26
CA GLY A 135 13.70 2.70 3.33
C GLY A 135 12.82 3.94 3.43
N LYS A 136 11.71 3.98 2.67
CA LYS A 136 10.74 5.09 2.73
C LYS A 136 9.97 5.12 4.06
N LEU A 137 9.58 3.96 4.62
CA LEU A 137 8.96 3.87 5.95
C LEU A 137 9.92 4.37 7.04
N ALA A 138 11.20 3.97 6.96
CA ALA A 138 12.21 4.49 7.88
C ALA A 138 12.29 6.02 7.84
N GLN A 139 12.27 6.61 6.63
CA GLN A 139 12.24 8.07 6.47
C GLN A 139 10.98 8.69 7.07
N VAL A 140 9.80 8.09 6.87
CA VAL A 140 8.52 8.58 7.44
C VAL A 140 8.62 8.61 8.98
N PHE A 141 9.02 7.53 9.63
CA PHE A 141 9.12 7.49 11.09
C PHE A 141 10.22 8.40 11.63
N ARG A 142 11.38 8.47 10.96
CA ARG A 142 12.46 9.39 11.32
C ARG A 142 12.03 10.85 11.25
N SER A 143 11.25 11.22 10.24
CA SER A 143 10.72 12.59 10.11
C SER A 143 9.75 12.97 11.23
N GLN A 144 9.16 11.97 11.90
CA GLN A 144 8.32 12.13 13.09
C GLN A 144 9.12 12.13 14.41
N GLY A 145 10.46 12.14 14.33
CA GLY A 145 11.34 12.10 15.49
C GLY A 145 11.49 10.73 16.16
N LYS A 146 11.07 9.65 15.48
CA LYS A 146 11.14 8.27 15.97
C LYS A 146 12.50 7.64 15.69
N THR A 147 12.95 6.78 16.58
CA THR A 147 14.12 5.93 16.39
C THR A 147 13.72 4.67 15.62
N VAL A 148 14.51 4.30 14.62
CA VAL A 148 14.23 3.17 13.73
C VAL A 148 15.47 2.29 13.59
N LEU A 149 15.28 0.98 13.55
CA LEU A 149 16.30 -0.01 13.25
C LEU A 149 15.82 -0.89 12.09
N LEU A 150 16.67 -1.14 11.11
CA LEU A 150 16.40 -2.02 9.98
C LEU A 150 17.04 -3.39 10.19
N CYS A 151 16.30 -4.46 9.86
CA CYS A 151 16.77 -5.83 9.92
C CYS A 151 16.85 -6.42 8.51
N ALA A 152 18.06 -6.75 8.03
CA ALA A 152 18.32 -7.33 6.71
C ALA A 152 18.12 -8.84 6.74
N ALA A 153 16.87 -9.31 6.73
CA ALA A 153 16.55 -10.74 6.77
C ALA A 153 16.31 -11.38 5.39
N ASP A 154 16.41 -10.65 4.26
CA ASP A 154 16.57 -11.25 2.91
C ASP A 154 18.04 -11.68 2.72
N THR A 155 18.47 -12.67 3.50
CA THR A 155 19.88 -13.11 3.55
C THR A 155 20.31 -13.89 2.30
N PHE A 156 19.36 -14.37 1.50
CA PHE A 156 19.67 -15.09 0.27
C PHE A 156 20.24 -14.22 -0.84
N ARG A 157 19.93 -12.90 -0.81
CA ARG A 157 20.32 -11.97 -1.85
C ARG A 157 21.31 -10.96 -1.32
N ALA A 158 22.60 -11.14 -1.65
CA ALA A 158 23.65 -10.19 -1.26
C ALA A 158 23.27 -8.75 -1.67
N ALA A 159 22.77 -8.56 -2.90
CA ALA A 159 22.32 -7.26 -3.39
C ALA A 159 21.14 -6.68 -2.61
N ALA A 160 20.29 -7.49 -1.95
CA ALA A 160 19.21 -6.96 -1.11
C ALA A 160 19.78 -6.39 0.21
N ILE A 161 20.75 -7.05 0.80
CA ILE A 161 21.45 -6.56 1.98
C ILE A 161 22.12 -5.22 1.67
N GLU A 162 22.91 -5.15 0.58
CA GLU A 162 23.57 -3.92 0.13
C GLU A 162 22.58 -2.79 -0.15
N GLN A 163 21.46 -3.10 -0.81
CA GLN A 163 20.40 -2.13 -1.08
C GLN A 163 19.80 -1.58 0.21
N LEU A 164 19.56 -2.43 1.21
CA LEU A 164 19.04 -1.99 2.51
C LEU A 164 20.05 -1.11 3.25
N GLU A 165 21.36 -1.40 3.15
CA GLU A 165 22.41 -0.55 3.71
C GLU A 165 22.43 0.84 3.09
N ILE A 166 22.28 0.93 1.76
CA ILE A 166 22.18 2.22 1.06
C ILE A 166 20.98 3.01 1.59
N TRP A 167 19.85 2.35 1.80
CA TRP A 167 18.67 2.99 2.42
C TRP A 167 18.94 3.42 3.86
N GLY A 168 19.60 2.57 4.66
CA GLY A 168 20.03 2.93 6.01
C GLY A 168 20.88 4.19 6.05
N GLN A 169 21.88 4.27 5.16
CA GLN A 169 22.74 5.46 5.03
C GLN A 169 21.95 6.70 4.63
N ARG A 170 21.05 6.60 3.63
CA ARG A 170 20.23 7.73 3.15
C ARG A 170 19.28 8.28 4.21
N THR A 171 18.75 7.42 5.07
CA THR A 171 17.78 7.78 6.10
C THR A 171 18.41 8.00 7.48
N GLY A 172 19.73 7.81 7.62
CA GLY A 172 20.43 7.85 8.91
C GLY A 172 19.94 6.77 9.87
N THR A 173 19.57 5.59 9.35
CA THR A 173 18.99 4.47 10.09
C THR A 173 20.01 3.31 10.15
N GLU A 174 20.22 2.76 11.34
CA GLU A 174 21.10 1.60 11.52
C GLU A 174 20.49 0.34 10.89
N VAL A 175 21.36 -0.50 10.29
CA VAL A 175 20.98 -1.77 9.69
C VAL A 175 21.69 -2.90 10.40
N ILE A 176 20.95 -3.82 10.99
CA ILE A 176 21.48 -5.09 11.49
C ILE A 176 21.42 -6.10 10.36
N LYS A 177 22.55 -6.69 10.07
CA LYS A 177 22.76 -7.64 8.95
C LYS A 177 23.63 -8.81 9.35
N THR A 178 23.57 -9.86 8.54
CA THR A 178 24.50 -10.97 8.59
C THR A 178 25.14 -11.19 7.21
N LYS A 179 26.10 -12.10 7.09
CA LYS A 179 26.64 -12.49 5.79
C LYS A 179 25.57 -13.13 4.91
N ALA A 180 25.73 -13.00 3.60
CA ALA A 180 24.84 -13.67 2.65
C ALA A 180 24.78 -15.19 2.93
N GLY A 181 23.56 -15.74 2.89
CA GLY A 181 23.27 -17.14 3.22
C GLY A 181 23.14 -17.43 4.73
N GLY A 182 23.25 -16.43 5.60
CA GLY A 182 22.99 -16.58 7.03
C GLY A 182 21.53 -16.90 7.36
N ASP A 183 21.24 -17.34 8.59
CA ASP A 183 19.88 -17.61 9.05
C ASP A 183 19.10 -16.29 9.28
N PRO A 184 17.98 -16.06 8.55
CA PRO A 184 17.14 -14.88 8.74
C PRO A 184 16.63 -14.69 10.18
N SER A 185 16.36 -15.80 10.88
CA SER A 185 15.88 -15.74 12.26
C SER A 185 16.98 -15.37 13.25
N ALA A 186 18.25 -15.63 12.93
CA ALA A 186 19.38 -15.22 13.78
C ALA A 186 19.60 -13.71 13.67
N VAL A 187 19.62 -13.14 12.46
CA VAL A 187 19.75 -11.68 12.29
C VAL A 187 18.58 -10.94 12.88
N LEU A 188 17.37 -11.49 12.79
CA LEU A 188 16.18 -10.93 13.45
C LEU A 188 16.32 -10.95 14.98
N PHE A 189 16.82 -12.03 15.54
CA PHE A 189 17.09 -12.13 16.97
C PHE A 189 18.04 -11.01 17.43
N ASP A 190 19.16 -10.84 16.75
CA ASP A 190 20.15 -9.80 17.07
C ASP A 190 19.56 -8.39 16.94
N ALA A 191 18.75 -8.15 15.89
CA ALA A 191 18.09 -6.87 15.66
C ALA A 191 17.11 -6.52 16.79
N LEU A 192 16.29 -7.47 17.22
CA LEU A 192 15.30 -7.25 18.29
C LEU A 192 15.96 -7.08 19.66
N GLN A 193 17.00 -7.85 19.95
CA GLN A 193 17.79 -7.68 21.19
C GLN A 193 18.43 -6.28 21.24
N SER A 194 19.06 -5.87 20.13
CA SER A 194 19.67 -4.55 20.02
C SER A 194 18.62 -3.43 20.18
N ALA A 195 17.47 -3.55 19.51
CA ALA A 195 16.40 -2.56 19.57
C ALA A 195 15.81 -2.42 20.97
N THR A 196 15.58 -3.55 21.66
CA THR A 196 15.07 -3.57 23.04
C THR A 196 16.05 -2.91 24.01
N ALA A 197 17.34 -3.24 23.90
CA ALA A 197 18.38 -2.68 24.77
C ALA A 197 18.56 -1.17 24.60
N ARG A 198 18.27 -0.64 23.40
CA ARG A 198 18.42 0.78 23.06
C ARG A 198 17.12 1.57 23.14
N HIS A 199 16.01 0.94 23.52
CA HIS A 199 14.67 1.56 23.53
C HIS A 199 14.31 2.17 22.17
N THR A 200 14.59 1.43 21.08
CA THR A 200 14.24 1.84 19.72
C THR A 200 12.71 1.82 19.54
N ASP A 201 12.13 2.83 18.89
CA ASP A 201 10.67 2.89 18.68
C ASP A 201 10.17 1.84 17.68
N TYR A 202 10.92 1.64 16.56
CA TYR A 202 10.50 0.77 15.46
C TYR A 202 11.63 -0.16 14.99
N VAL A 203 11.27 -1.43 14.73
CA VAL A 203 12.11 -2.38 14.00
C VAL A 203 11.39 -2.76 12.70
N ILE A 204 12.03 -2.53 11.54
CA ILE A 204 11.46 -2.88 10.24
C ILE A 204 12.29 -4.01 9.63
N ILE A 205 11.63 -5.12 9.28
CA ILE A 205 12.28 -6.37 8.85
C ILE A 205 12.09 -6.52 7.35
N ASP A 206 13.19 -6.55 6.58
CA ASP A 206 13.20 -6.94 5.16
C ASP A 206 13.26 -8.46 5.03
N THR A 207 12.28 -9.06 4.34
CA THR A 207 12.19 -10.51 4.17
C THR A 207 12.40 -10.95 2.72
N ALA A 208 12.79 -12.21 2.53
CA ALA A 208 12.85 -12.83 1.22
C ALA A 208 11.47 -12.81 0.53
N GLY A 209 11.46 -12.78 -0.81
CA GLY A 209 10.23 -12.74 -1.62
C GLY A 209 10.14 -13.83 -2.69
N ARG A 210 10.74 -15.00 -2.45
CA ARG A 210 10.82 -16.10 -3.43
C ARG A 210 9.56 -16.95 -3.44
N LEU A 211 8.50 -16.46 -4.05
CA LEU A 211 7.22 -17.16 -4.09
C LEU A 211 7.26 -18.50 -4.85
N HIS A 212 8.21 -18.68 -5.79
CA HIS A 212 8.41 -19.96 -6.52
C HIS A 212 8.90 -21.11 -5.63
N THR A 213 9.51 -20.82 -4.47
CA THR A 213 9.82 -21.80 -3.41
C THR A 213 8.87 -21.64 -2.22
N LYS A 214 7.56 -21.62 -2.51
CA LYS A 214 6.50 -21.21 -1.60
C LYS A 214 6.59 -21.86 -0.21
N GLN A 215 6.76 -23.17 -0.13
CA GLN A 215 6.78 -23.89 1.17
C GLN A 215 7.95 -23.40 2.04
N ASN A 216 9.16 -23.31 1.47
CA ASN A 216 10.33 -22.87 2.21
C ASN A 216 10.20 -21.43 2.70
N LEU A 217 9.69 -20.52 1.85
CA LEU A 217 9.44 -19.12 2.23
C LEU A 217 8.44 -19.01 3.38
N MET A 218 7.32 -19.75 3.32
CA MET A 218 6.31 -19.69 4.37
C MET A 218 6.80 -20.28 5.69
N MET A 219 7.59 -21.36 5.64
CA MET A 219 8.24 -21.91 6.84
C MET A 219 9.25 -20.94 7.46
N GLU A 220 10.00 -20.23 6.62
CA GLU A 220 10.94 -19.19 7.05
C GLU A 220 10.22 -18.02 7.74
N LEU A 221 9.18 -17.46 7.11
CA LEU A 221 8.38 -16.40 7.69
C LEU A 221 7.72 -16.80 9.02
N GLU A 222 7.21 -18.02 9.10
CA GLU A 222 6.64 -18.59 10.33
C GLU A 222 7.71 -18.73 11.44
N LYS A 223 8.92 -19.20 11.10
CA LYS A 223 10.04 -19.27 12.04
C LYS A 223 10.43 -17.87 12.54
N MET A 224 10.49 -16.88 11.64
CA MET A 224 10.78 -15.49 12.00
C MET A 224 9.72 -14.91 12.94
N LYS A 225 8.44 -15.13 12.65
CA LYS A 225 7.32 -14.69 13.55
C LYS A 225 7.47 -15.27 14.95
N ARG A 226 7.70 -16.59 15.06
CA ARG A 226 7.92 -17.23 16.37
C ARG A 226 9.16 -16.67 17.10
N THR A 227 10.21 -16.35 16.36
CA THR A 227 11.41 -15.71 16.94
C THR A 227 11.06 -14.30 17.45
N ALA A 228 10.33 -13.51 16.67
CA ALA A 228 9.90 -12.17 17.07
C ALA A 228 9.05 -12.20 18.35
N GLN A 229 8.02 -13.05 18.38
CA GLN A 229 7.10 -13.21 19.51
C GLN A 229 7.79 -13.60 20.81
N ARG A 230 8.87 -14.39 20.71
CA ARG A 230 9.62 -14.83 21.90
C ARG A 230 10.45 -13.71 22.52
N ILE A 231 10.86 -12.70 21.74
CA ILE A 231 11.68 -11.59 22.21
C ILE A 231 10.84 -10.37 22.57
N VAL A 232 9.88 -10.03 21.70
CA VAL A 232 8.98 -8.89 21.85
C VAL A 232 7.55 -9.42 21.88
N PRO A 233 6.86 -9.36 23.00
CA PRO A 233 5.48 -9.85 23.11
C PRO A 233 4.55 -9.20 22.08
N GLY A 234 3.79 -10.01 21.38
CA GLY A 234 2.86 -9.57 20.33
C GLY A 234 3.50 -9.32 18.95
N ALA A 235 4.83 -9.39 18.83
CA ALA A 235 5.51 -9.17 17.54
C ALA A 235 5.33 -10.36 16.57
N PRO A 236 5.34 -10.07 15.24
CA PRO A 236 5.30 -8.75 14.65
C PRO A 236 3.95 -8.08 14.90
N HIS A 237 3.96 -6.78 15.25
CA HIS A 237 2.76 -6.03 15.50
C HIS A 237 2.03 -5.67 14.20
N GLU A 238 2.81 -5.44 13.14
CA GLU A 238 2.32 -5.28 11.77
C GLU A 238 3.08 -6.23 10.84
N THR A 239 2.34 -6.88 9.92
CA THR A 239 2.90 -7.60 8.77
C THR A 239 2.36 -6.92 7.51
N LEU A 240 3.21 -6.14 6.86
CA LEU A 240 2.84 -5.36 5.69
C LEU A 240 3.17 -6.14 4.41
N LEU A 241 2.15 -6.41 3.61
CA LEU A 241 2.31 -6.98 2.28
C LEU A 241 2.56 -5.87 1.27
N VAL A 242 3.73 -5.89 0.64
CA VAL A 242 4.06 -4.96 -0.45
C VAL A 242 3.65 -5.56 -1.78
N MET A 243 2.83 -4.82 -2.52
CA MET A 243 2.31 -5.18 -3.83
C MET A 243 2.59 -4.10 -4.86
N ASP A 244 2.89 -4.50 -6.07
CA ASP A 244 3.03 -3.62 -7.23
C ASP A 244 1.65 -3.39 -7.87
N ALA A 245 1.15 -2.16 -7.85
CA ALA A 245 -0.16 -1.79 -8.39
C ALA A 245 -0.27 -2.07 -9.91
N THR A 246 0.86 -2.09 -10.64
CA THR A 246 0.87 -2.37 -12.09
C THR A 246 0.55 -3.83 -12.41
N THR A 247 0.63 -4.73 -11.44
CA THR A 247 0.33 -6.17 -11.64
C THR A 247 -1.17 -6.47 -11.69
N GLY A 248 -2.02 -5.54 -11.26
CA GLY A 248 -3.48 -5.67 -11.30
C GLY A 248 -3.98 -6.96 -10.61
N GLN A 249 -4.93 -7.64 -11.24
CA GLN A 249 -5.55 -8.86 -10.71
C GLN A 249 -4.55 -10.02 -10.46
N ASN A 250 -3.43 -10.08 -11.19
CA ASN A 250 -2.39 -11.08 -10.94
C ASN A 250 -1.73 -10.90 -9.57
N GLY A 251 -1.53 -9.65 -9.15
CA GLY A 251 -1.01 -9.33 -7.82
C GLY A 251 -1.93 -9.80 -6.70
N LEU A 252 -3.25 -9.73 -6.92
CA LEU A 252 -4.26 -10.18 -5.96
C LEU A 252 -4.19 -11.67 -5.64
N GLN A 253 -3.91 -12.52 -6.64
CA GLN A 253 -3.68 -13.95 -6.45
C GLN A 253 -2.49 -14.23 -5.52
N GLN A 254 -1.40 -13.49 -5.71
CA GLN A 254 -0.22 -13.58 -4.85
C GLN A 254 -0.52 -13.09 -3.43
N ALA A 255 -1.26 -12.01 -3.31
CA ALA A 255 -1.66 -11.42 -2.04
C ALA A 255 -2.45 -12.40 -1.17
N ARG A 256 -3.43 -13.11 -1.75
CA ARG A 256 -4.20 -14.16 -1.04
C ARG A 256 -3.29 -15.21 -0.41
N GLN A 257 -2.22 -15.61 -1.10
CA GLN A 257 -1.29 -16.62 -0.58
C GLN A 257 -0.49 -16.12 0.62
N PHE A 258 0.00 -14.86 0.56
CA PHE A 258 0.71 -14.26 1.69
C PHE A 258 -0.23 -14.04 2.88
N THR A 259 -1.46 -13.57 2.63
CA THR A 259 -2.46 -13.31 3.68
C THR A 259 -2.74 -14.58 4.49
N GLN A 260 -2.93 -15.71 3.82
CA GLN A 260 -3.21 -16.99 4.48
C GLN A 260 -2.04 -17.52 5.30
N SER A 261 -0.81 -17.27 4.87
CA SER A 261 0.39 -17.92 5.45
C SER A 261 1.20 -17.02 6.36
N ALA A 262 1.30 -15.71 6.05
CA ALA A 262 2.15 -14.78 6.79
C ALA A 262 1.40 -13.96 7.84
N GLY A 263 0.06 -14.04 7.91
CA GLY A 263 -0.73 -13.25 8.85
C GLY A 263 -0.63 -11.75 8.56
N VAL A 264 -0.83 -11.38 7.30
CA VAL A 264 -0.79 -9.99 6.83
C VAL A 264 -1.85 -9.16 7.57
N THR A 265 -1.47 -7.97 8.03
CA THR A 265 -2.33 -7.02 8.75
C THR A 265 -2.64 -5.76 7.95
N GLY A 266 -1.84 -5.47 6.94
CA GLY A 266 -2.02 -4.29 6.11
C GLY A 266 -1.26 -4.40 4.79
N ILE A 267 -1.59 -3.52 3.86
CA ILE A 267 -1.06 -3.53 2.50
C ILE A 267 -0.33 -2.22 2.21
N VAL A 268 0.78 -2.33 1.48
CA VAL A 268 1.46 -1.21 0.86
C VAL A 268 1.42 -1.40 -0.65
N LEU A 269 0.79 -0.48 -1.37
CA LEU A 269 0.76 -0.49 -2.82
C LEU A 269 1.85 0.41 -3.38
N THR A 270 2.74 -0.14 -4.19
CA THR A 270 3.81 0.60 -4.87
C THR A 270 3.45 0.91 -6.31
N LYS A 271 4.13 1.89 -6.92
CA LYS A 271 4.00 2.25 -8.33
C LYS A 271 2.59 2.67 -8.77
N LEU A 272 1.84 3.30 -7.87
CA LEU A 272 0.49 3.76 -8.17
C LEU A 272 0.49 4.83 -9.28
N ASP A 273 1.54 5.64 -9.35
CA ASP A 273 1.81 6.66 -10.37
C ASP A 273 2.05 6.07 -11.79
N GLY A 274 2.45 4.81 -11.85
CA GLY A 274 2.76 4.12 -13.11
C GLY A 274 1.56 3.42 -13.77
N THR A 275 0.37 3.43 -13.16
CA THR A 275 -0.77 2.62 -13.64
C THR A 275 -2.02 3.44 -13.93
N ALA A 276 -2.72 3.03 -15.01
CA ALA A 276 -4.10 3.46 -15.29
C ALA A 276 -5.16 2.57 -14.57
N LYS A 277 -4.70 1.64 -13.74
CA LYS A 277 -5.48 0.57 -13.11
C LYS A 277 -5.57 0.72 -11.59
N GLY A 278 -5.65 1.96 -11.10
CA GLY A 278 -5.73 2.27 -9.68
C GLY A 278 -6.95 1.68 -8.95
N GLY A 279 -7.96 1.25 -9.68
CA GLY A 279 -9.10 0.51 -9.12
C GLY A 279 -8.72 -0.79 -8.40
N VAL A 280 -7.54 -1.34 -8.68
CA VAL A 280 -6.99 -2.50 -7.96
C VAL A 280 -6.91 -2.28 -6.44
N VAL A 281 -6.76 -1.03 -5.98
CA VAL A 281 -6.81 -0.66 -4.55
C VAL A 281 -8.12 -1.12 -3.91
N VAL A 282 -9.25 -0.86 -4.58
CA VAL A 282 -10.58 -1.23 -4.09
C VAL A 282 -10.78 -2.75 -4.14
N ALA A 283 -10.35 -3.39 -5.25
CA ALA A 283 -10.43 -4.83 -5.39
C ALA A 283 -9.66 -5.56 -4.28
N ILE A 284 -8.44 -5.13 -3.98
CA ILE A 284 -7.59 -5.70 -2.93
C ILE A 284 -8.25 -5.54 -1.56
N SER A 285 -8.73 -4.34 -1.22
CA SER A 285 -9.40 -4.08 0.05
C SER A 285 -10.64 -4.96 0.20
N ARG A 286 -11.47 -5.06 -0.85
CA ARG A 286 -12.69 -5.87 -0.86
C ARG A 286 -12.41 -7.36 -0.71
N GLU A 287 -11.45 -7.90 -1.48
CA GLU A 287 -11.23 -9.33 -1.57
C GLU A 287 -10.38 -9.91 -0.44
N LEU A 288 -9.46 -9.11 0.10
CA LEU A 288 -8.60 -9.55 1.20
C LEU A 288 -9.13 -9.13 2.57
N GLY A 289 -10.04 -8.17 2.63
CA GLY A 289 -10.52 -7.61 3.90
C GLY A 289 -9.43 -6.90 4.70
N LEU A 290 -8.35 -6.45 4.02
CA LEU A 290 -7.18 -5.84 4.64
C LEU A 290 -7.11 -4.34 4.31
N PRO A 291 -6.73 -3.50 5.28
CA PRO A 291 -6.55 -2.07 5.04
C PRO A 291 -5.30 -1.81 4.19
N VAL A 292 -5.42 -0.89 3.23
CA VAL A 292 -4.25 -0.27 2.63
C VAL A 292 -3.70 0.75 3.62
N ARG A 293 -2.42 0.63 3.98
CA ARG A 293 -1.75 1.52 4.94
C ARG A 293 -0.99 2.64 4.25
N PHE A 294 -0.30 2.31 3.16
CA PHE A 294 0.54 3.24 2.43
C PHE A 294 0.44 3.01 0.93
N VAL A 295 0.71 4.07 0.17
CA VAL A 295 0.85 4.03 -1.29
C VAL A 295 2.15 4.68 -1.72
N GLY A 296 2.88 4.01 -2.63
CA GLY A 296 4.07 4.53 -3.29
C GLY A 296 3.68 5.25 -4.57
N VAL A 297 4.07 6.51 -4.67
CA VAL A 297 3.67 7.44 -5.74
C VAL A 297 4.89 8.02 -6.48
N GLY A 298 6.00 7.30 -6.53
CA GLY A 298 7.23 7.70 -7.20
C GLY A 298 8.48 7.12 -6.55
N GLU A 299 9.66 7.59 -6.96
CA GLU A 299 10.96 7.02 -6.58
C GLU A 299 11.67 7.77 -5.44
N LYS A 300 11.26 8.99 -5.10
CA LYS A 300 11.88 9.79 -4.04
C LYS A 300 11.61 9.18 -2.65
N THR A 301 12.47 9.48 -1.69
CA THR A 301 12.30 9.03 -0.29
C THR A 301 10.99 9.49 0.33
N SER A 302 10.47 10.63 -0.11
CA SER A 302 9.19 11.19 0.32
C SER A 302 7.96 10.58 -0.38
N ASP A 303 8.15 9.74 -1.42
CA ASP A 303 7.07 9.24 -2.27
C ASP A 303 6.42 7.96 -1.70
N LEU A 304 6.24 7.93 -0.40
CA LEU A 304 5.40 6.97 0.30
C LEU A 304 4.39 7.76 1.13
N LEU A 305 3.11 7.64 0.77
CA LEU A 305 2.04 8.39 1.41
C LEU A 305 1.22 7.46 2.31
N PRO A 306 0.83 7.88 3.53
CA PRO A 306 -0.23 7.22 4.26
C PRO A 306 -1.49 7.15 3.39
N PHE A 307 -2.23 6.07 3.43
CA PHE A 307 -3.43 5.94 2.62
C PHE A 307 -4.65 6.44 3.39
N ASP A 308 -5.37 7.40 2.79
CA ASP A 308 -6.68 7.82 3.24
C ASP A 308 -7.73 7.43 2.18
N PRO A 309 -8.75 6.62 2.54
CA PRO A 309 -9.81 6.20 1.61
C PRO A 309 -10.58 7.35 0.97
N ARG A 310 -10.82 8.43 1.72
CA ARG A 310 -11.60 9.59 1.23
C ARG A 310 -10.81 10.37 0.19
N ASP A 311 -9.56 10.69 0.51
CA ASP A 311 -8.65 11.40 -0.39
C ASP A 311 -8.40 10.61 -1.68
N PHE A 312 -8.29 9.29 -1.57
CA PHE A 312 -8.13 8.41 -2.72
C PHE A 312 -9.37 8.43 -3.62
N VAL A 313 -10.56 8.19 -3.06
CA VAL A 313 -11.81 8.18 -3.86
C VAL A 313 -12.06 9.55 -4.46
N GLU A 314 -11.88 10.65 -3.72
CA GLU A 314 -12.01 12.00 -4.28
C GLU A 314 -11.02 12.23 -5.43
N SER A 315 -9.80 11.73 -5.32
CA SER A 315 -8.78 11.88 -6.37
C SER A 315 -9.10 11.12 -7.66
N LEU A 316 -9.91 10.06 -7.59
CA LEU A 316 -10.35 9.30 -8.78
C LEU A 316 -11.41 10.03 -9.61
N PHE A 317 -12.14 10.98 -9.02
CA PHE A 317 -13.28 11.65 -9.65
C PHE A 317 -13.16 13.18 -9.66
N ALA A 318 -12.01 13.73 -9.23
CA ALA A 318 -11.78 15.18 -9.11
C ALA A 318 -11.55 15.86 -10.47
#